data_b2c82837e85f38aa918ab399d447beed
#
_entry.id   b2c82837e85f38aa918ab399d447beed
#
_cell.length_a   1.000
_cell.length_b   1.000
_cell.length_c   1.000
_cell.angle_alpha   90.00
_cell.angle_beta   90.00
_cell.angle_gamma   90.00
#
_symmetry.space_group_name_H-M   'P 1'
#
loop_
_entity.id
_entity.type
_entity.pdbx_description
1 polymer ?
#
loop_
_entity_poly.entity_id
_entity_poly.type
_entity_poly.pdbx_seq_one_letter_code
_entity_poly.pdbx_strand_id
1 'polypeptide(L)'
;ISYTATGDFAAIMAKASVLYKDIDSDFADTCLEAAKKAYSYLEANPDMKGYTNPEEIVTGEYPDSGKADEYLWAAVELYIATGDNSYVDAINEVLGGNYNKGLGWAAIGTYPLYDLAKADGIDESLKSAAKDEILCQAETLLKSCEKSNIFVSIKNFPWGSNMNIANDGMLFLMANNLEANDKYLEYAQRQRDYIFGVNGTGYCYVTGYGQLSPVSTHHRPSQVLGETMPGMLVGGADSGLEDPYANAVLYGVSPALCYVDNSQSFSCNEVTIYWNSPLIYLMTGLQYTGVGICWDS
;
A
#
# COMPACT_ATOMS: atom_id res chain seq x y z
N ILE A 1 -18.43 11.95 -8.01
CA ILE A 1 -17.01 12.25 -8.25
C ILE A 1 -16.38 12.47 -6.89
N SER A 2 -15.21 11.88 -6.65
CA SER A 2 -14.41 12.03 -5.43
C SER A 2 -13.13 12.79 -5.76
N TYR A 3 -12.68 13.69 -4.88
CA TYR A 3 -11.42 14.41 -5.04
C TYR A 3 -10.24 13.43 -5.05
N THR A 4 -10.17 12.58 -4.04
CA THR A 4 -9.09 11.58 -3.86
C THR A 4 -9.01 10.64 -5.06
N ALA A 5 -10.10 9.96 -5.43
CA ALA A 5 -10.10 9.09 -6.61
C ALA A 5 -9.78 9.82 -7.94
N THR A 6 -10.04 11.13 -8.04
CA THR A 6 -9.64 11.92 -9.22
C THR A 6 -8.13 12.20 -9.20
N GLY A 7 -7.55 12.42 -8.02
CA GLY A 7 -6.10 12.57 -7.84
C GLY A 7 -5.36 11.28 -8.19
N ASP A 8 -5.80 10.15 -7.65
CA ASP A 8 -5.27 8.82 -7.98
C ASP A 8 -5.33 8.54 -9.48
N PHE A 9 -6.47 8.84 -10.10
CA PHE A 9 -6.63 8.67 -11.55
C PHE A 9 -5.64 9.55 -12.32
N ALA A 10 -5.47 10.81 -11.94
CA ALA A 10 -4.52 11.71 -12.60
C ALA A 10 -3.08 11.18 -12.47
N ALA A 11 -2.68 10.75 -11.27
CA ALA A 11 -1.36 10.19 -11.00
C ALA A 11 -1.09 8.94 -11.84
N ILE A 12 -1.99 7.96 -11.79
CA ILE A 12 -1.81 6.70 -12.52
C ILE A 12 -1.80 6.91 -14.04
N MET A 13 -2.64 7.81 -14.56
CA MET A 13 -2.63 8.12 -16.00
C MET A 13 -1.33 8.84 -16.41
N ALA A 14 -0.81 9.77 -15.62
CA ALA A 14 0.47 10.41 -15.89
C ALA A 14 1.62 9.37 -15.86
N LYS A 15 1.66 8.50 -14.86
CA LYS A 15 2.64 7.41 -14.77
C LYS A 15 2.53 6.44 -15.95
N ALA A 16 1.31 6.08 -16.36
CA ALA A 16 1.07 5.22 -17.52
C ALA A 16 1.60 5.87 -18.81
N SER A 17 1.48 7.20 -18.96
CA SER A 17 2.01 7.90 -20.14
C SER A 17 3.53 7.73 -20.28
N VAL A 18 4.26 7.73 -19.17
CA VAL A 18 5.70 7.48 -19.16
C VAL A 18 6.03 6.03 -19.49
N LEU A 19 5.33 5.09 -18.84
CA LEU A 19 5.60 3.65 -18.99
C LEU A 19 5.28 3.12 -20.40
N TYR A 20 4.24 3.65 -21.04
CA TYR A 20 3.79 3.21 -22.37
C TYR A 20 4.45 3.96 -23.52
N LYS A 21 5.23 5.01 -23.25
CA LYS A 21 5.80 5.88 -24.29
C LYS A 21 6.49 5.13 -25.42
N ASP A 22 7.27 4.11 -25.09
CA ASP A 22 8.04 3.31 -26.07
C ASP A 22 7.31 2.02 -26.47
N ILE A 23 6.13 1.73 -25.89
CA ILE A 23 5.32 0.53 -26.16
C ILE A 23 4.16 0.87 -27.10
N ASP A 24 3.40 1.90 -26.75
CA ASP A 24 2.22 2.40 -27.46
C ASP A 24 2.10 3.91 -27.24
N SER A 25 2.67 4.71 -28.15
CA SER A 25 2.72 6.17 -28.03
C SER A 25 1.33 6.81 -28.05
N ASP A 26 0.38 6.27 -28.84
CA ASP A 26 -0.96 6.83 -28.95
C ASP A 26 -1.74 6.62 -27.63
N PHE A 27 -1.56 5.47 -27.01
CA PHE A 27 -2.10 5.20 -25.67
C PHE A 27 -1.43 6.07 -24.61
N ALA A 28 -0.10 6.25 -24.67
CA ALA A 28 0.64 7.12 -23.76
C ALA A 28 0.14 8.57 -23.84
N ASP A 29 -0.06 9.11 -25.03
CA ASP A 29 -0.62 10.44 -25.24
C ASP A 29 -2.06 10.55 -24.69
N THR A 30 -2.89 9.54 -24.93
CA THR A 30 -4.25 9.47 -24.36
C THR A 30 -4.23 9.50 -22.83
N CYS A 31 -3.32 8.76 -22.20
CA CYS A 31 -3.14 8.75 -20.76
C CYS A 31 -2.70 10.13 -20.23
N LEU A 32 -1.73 10.78 -20.89
CA LEU A 32 -1.25 12.09 -20.46
C LEU A 32 -2.33 13.16 -20.53
N GLU A 33 -3.11 13.19 -21.60
CA GLU A 33 -4.22 14.13 -21.73
C GLU A 33 -5.33 13.88 -20.70
N ALA A 34 -5.62 12.61 -20.38
CA ALA A 34 -6.55 12.26 -19.33
C ALA A 34 -6.06 12.72 -17.94
N ALA A 35 -4.76 12.54 -17.65
CA ALA A 35 -4.12 13.00 -16.43
C ALA A 35 -4.22 14.52 -16.25
N LYS A 36 -3.82 15.28 -17.27
CA LYS A 36 -3.90 16.75 -17.27
C LYS A 36 -5.32 17.25 -17.04
N LYS A 37 -6.30 16.64 -17.72
CA LYS A 37 -7.70 17.00 -17.57
C LYS A 37 -8.21 16.73 -16.15
N ALA A 38 -7.84 15.60 -15.56
CA ALA A 38 -8.21 15.28 -14.19
C ALA A 38 -7.56 16.23 -13.18
N TYR A 39 -6.28 16.53 -13.34
CA TYR A 39 -5.57 17.49 -12.50
C TYR A 39 -6.19 18.90 -12.57
N SER A 40 -6.44 19.40 -13.77
CA SER A 40 -7.12 20.70 -13.95
C SER A 40 -8.52 20.73 -13.33
N TYR A 41 -9.21 19.59 -13.27
CA TYR A 41 -10.48 19.48 -12.58
C TYR A 41 -10.31 19.61 -11.04
N LEU A 42 -9.24 19.04 -10.46
CA LEU A 42 -8.93 19.21 -9.03
C LEU A 42 -8.66 20.68 -8.70
N GLU A 43 -7.83 21.36 -9.52
CA GLU A 43 -7.52 22.78 -9.33
C GLU A 43 -8.77 23.69 -9.42
N ALA A 44 -9.68 23.37 -10.33
CA ALA A 44 -10.94 24.12 -10.49
C ALA A 44 -11.96 23.82 -9.37
N ASN A 45 -11.78 22.76 -8.59
CA ASN A 45 -12.73 22.32 -7.57
C ASN A 45 -12.03 22.01 -6.21
N PRO A 46 -11.30 22.97 -5.62
CA PRO A 46 -10.49 22.74 -4.42
C PRO A 46 -11.33 22.37 -3.18
N ASP A 47 -12.60 22.76 -3.15
CA ASP A 47 -13.54 22.47 -2.05
C ASP A 47 -14.28 21.13 -2.20
N MET A 48 -14.03 20.39 -3.28
CA MET A 48 -14.63 19.08 -3.51
C MET A 48 -14.22 18.12 -2.39
N LYS A 49 -15.18 17.35 -1.91
CA LYS A 49 -14.97 16.37 -0.82
C LYS A 49 -14.64 14.99 -1.39
N GLY A 50 -14.22 14.08 -0.52
CA GLY A 50 -14.17 12.66 -0.82
C GLY A 50 -15.55 12.09 -1.14
N TYR A 51 -15.61 10.84 -1.53
CA TYR A 51 -16.85 10.14 -1.81
C TYR A 51 -17.67 9.91 -0.53
N THR A 52 -18.97 10.05 -0.64
CA THR A 52 -19.93 9.63 0.38
C THR A 52 -20.99 8.76 -0.28
N ASN A 53 -21.41 7.69 0.42
CA ASN A 53 -22.46 6.82 -0.09
C ASN A 53 -23.78 7.58 -0.28
N PRO A 54 -24.50 7.39 -1.39
CA PRO A 54 -25.92 7.74 -1.46
C PRO A 54 -26.72 7.04 -0.36
N GLU A 55 -27.82 7.63 0.06
CA GLU A 55 -28.62 7.15 1.21
C GLU A 55 -29.08 5.70 1.08
N GLU A 56 -29.32 5.24 -0.16
CA GLU A 56 -29.73 3.87 -0.48
C GLU A 56 -28.60 2.83 -0.45
N ILE A 57 -27.33 3.26 -0.34
CA ILE A 57 -26.18 2.38 -0.31
C ILE A 57 -25.72 2.17 1.13
N VAL A 58 -25.87 0.97 1.63
CA VAL A 58 -25.57 0.59 3.04
C VAL A 58 -24.29 -0.25 3.18
N THR A 59 -23.49 -0.34 2.14
CA THR A 59 -22.17 -1.01 2.19
C THR A 59 -21.11 -0.08 2.78
N GLY A 60 -19.91 -0.60 3.06
CA GLY A 60 -18.79 0.21 3.55
C GLY A 60 -18.55 1.44 2.68
N GLU A 61 -18.44 2.62 3.30
CA GLU A 61 -18.31 3.89 2.58
C GLU A 61 -16.90 4.16 2.11
N TYR A 62 -15.90 3.64 2.82
CA TYR A 62 -14.48 3.90 2.60
C TYR A 62 -14.15 5.40 2.52
N PRO A 63 -14.46 6.17 3.59
CA PRO A 63 -14.26 7.60 3.58
C PRO A 63 -12.78 7.93 3.56
N ASP A 64 -12.41 8.85 2.67
CA ASP A 64 -11.11 9.46 2.65
C ASP A 64 -11.26 10.98 2.58
N SER A 65 -10.82 11.66 3.62
CA SER A 65 -10.89 13.12 3.76
C SER A 65 -9.56 13.80 3.51
N GLY A 66 -8.47 13.06 3.46
CA GLY A 66 -7.16 13.54 3.06
C GLY A 66 -7.17 13.79 1.55
N LYS A 67 -6.68 14.92 1.09
CA LYS A 67 -6.61 15.22 -0.35
C LYS A 67 -5.21 15.62 -0.78
N ALA A 68 -4.34 15.89 0.18
CA ALA A 68 -3.05 16.48 -0.11
C ALA A 68 -2.09 15.47 -0.71
N ASP A 69 -2.17 14.23 -0.30
CA ASP A 69 -1.31 13.15 -0.80
C ASP A 69 -1.68 12.71 -2.21
N GLU A 70 -2.97 12.64 -2.57
CA GLU A 70 -3.40 12.36 -3.94
C GLU A 70 -3.09 13.53 -4.88
N TYR A 71 -3.27 14.77 -4.39
CA TYR A 71 -2.90 15.96 -5.15
C TYR A 71 -1.39 16.01 -5.39
N LEU A 72 -0.58 15.72 -4.35
CA LEU A 72 0.86 15.58 -4.47
C LEU A 72 1.24 14.52 -5.50
N TRP A 73 0.63 13.35 -5.43
CA TRP A 73 0.94 12.26 -6.35
C TRP A 73 0.63 12.64 -7.79
N ALA A 74 -0.54 13.23 -8.04
CA ALA A 74 -0.90 13.73 -9.37
C ALA A 74 0.08 14.79 -9.89
N ALA A 75 0.46 15.77 -9.06
CA ALA A 75 1.41 16.82 -9.43
C ALA A 75 2.80 16.25 -9.74
N VAL A 76 3.29 15.32 -8.92
CA VAL A 76 4.60 14.67 -9.10
C VAL A 76 4.65 13.87 -10.39
N GLU A 77 3.67 13.02 -10.65
CA GLU A 77 3.67 12.20 -11.85
C GLU A 77 3.51 13.05 -13.13
N LEU A 78 2.73 14.12 -13.09
CA LEU A 78 2.65 15.08 -14.19
C LEU A 78 3.96 15.85 -14.40
N TYR A 79 4.65 16.24 -13.32
CA TYR A 79 5.97 16.84 -13.41
C TYR A 79 6.97 15.89 -14.07
N ILE A 80 7.02 14.64 -13.63
CA ILE A 80 7.90 13.61 -14.21
C ILE A 80 7.57 13.36 -15.70
N ALA A 81 6.29 13.30 -16.06
CA ALA A 81 5.85 13.00 -17.42
C ALA A 81 6.10 14.15 -18.40
N THR A 82 6.07 15.41 -17.92
CA THR A 82 6.09 16.58 -18.80
C THR A 82 7.34 17.44 -18.68
N GLY A 83 8.02 17.42 -17.52
CA GLY A 83 9.08 18.37 -17.19
C GLY A 83 8.55 19.81 -16.97
N ASP A 84 7.25 20.00 -16.83
CA ASP A 84 6.65 21.33 -16.68
C ASP A 84 6.75 21.80 -15.23
N ASN A 85 7.52 22.87 -15.04
CA ASN A 85 7.75 23.48 -13.73
C ASN A 85 6.49 24.10 -13.09
N SER A 86 5.38 24.23 -13.81
CA SER A 86 4.12 24.71 -13.23
C SER A 86 3.60 23.80 -12.10
N TYR A 87 3.98 22.52 -12.07
CA TYR A 87 3.64 21.60 -11.00
C TYR A 87 4.51 21.73 -9.75
N VAL A 88 5.71 22.35 -9.85
CA VAL A 88 6.69 22.43 -8.76
C VAL A 88 6.17 23.23 -7.57
N ASP A 89 5.43 24.30 -7.80
CA ASP A 89 4.86 25.12 -6.73
C ASP A 89 3.84 24.31 -5.91
N ALA A 90 2.98 23.52 -6.56
CA ALA A 90 2.02 22.63 -5.91
C ALA A 90 2.74 21.53 -5.11
N ILE A 91 3.80 20.95 -5.66
CA ILE A 91 4.62 19.94 -4.96
C ILE A 91 5.23 20.54 -3.70
N ASN A 92 5.87 21.71 -3.79
CA ASN A 92 6.49 22.38 -2.65
C ASN A 92 5.48 22.79 -1.58
N GLU A 93 4.30 23.24 -1.97
CA GLU A 93 3.22 23.60 -1.03
C GLU A 93 2.82 22.39 -0.19
N VAL A 94 2.59 21.23 -0.82
CA VAL A 94 2.20 20.02 -0.10
C VAL A 94 3.35 19.47 0.73
N LEU A 95 4.58 19.42 0.21
CA LEU A 95 5.75 18.94 0.95
C LEU A 95 6.08 19.82 2.16
N GLY A 96 5.81 21.13 2.07
CA GLY A 96 5.96 22.07 3.19
C GLY A 96 4.83 22.04 4.22
N GLY A 97 3.73 21.35 3.90
CA GLY A 97 2.53 21.25 4.71
C GLY A 97 2.40 19.95 5.48
N ASN A 98 1.14 19.59 5.75
CA ASN A 98 0.77 18.33 6.39
C ASN A 98 -0.02 17.47 5.37
N TYR A 99 0.44 16.26 5.13
CA TYR A 99 -0.21 15.30 4.24
C TYR A 99 -0.05 13.88 4.79
N ASN A 100 -0.87 12.94 4.32
CA ASN A 100 -0.85 11.56 4.76
C ASN A 100 0.34 10.81 4.14
N LYS A 101 1.38 10.60 4.92
CA LYS A 101 2.55 9.79 4.53
C LYS A 101 2.23 8.32 4.79
N GLY A 102 2.23 7.51 3.77
CA GLY A 102 1.94 6.08 3.89
C GLY A 102 1.85 5.38 2.53
N LEU A 103 1.45 4.11 2.59
CA LEU A 103 1.32 3.20 1.45
C LEU A 103 -0.02 2.43 1.48
N GLY A 104 -0.97 2.88 2.30
CA GLY A 104 -2.29 2.29 2.49
C GLY A 104 -3.38 2.95 1.64
N TRP A 105 -4.64 2.53 1.84
CA TRP A 105 -5.77 3.04 1.05
C TRP A 105 -6.13 4.51 1.31
N ALA A 106 -5.90 5.03 2.49
CA ALA A 106 -6.18 6.42 2.86
C ALA A 106 -4.90 7.23 3.14
N ALA A 107 -3.74 6.73 2.74
CA ALA A 107 -2.45 7.40 2.94
C ALA A 107 -1.47 6.88 1.88
N ILE A 108 -1.23 7.66 0.85
CA ILE A 108 -0.46 7.26 -0.33
C ILE A 108 0.75 8.18 -0.61
N GLY A 109 0.99 9.16 0.24
CA GLY A 109 2.02 10.18 0.02
C GLY A 109 3.47 9.69 -0.03
N THR A 110 3.71 8.40 0.27
CA THR A 110 5.04 7.79 0.10
C THR A 110 5.32 7.40 -1.36
N TYR A 111 4.29 7.09 -2.17
CA TYR A 111 4.49 6.78 -3.60
C TYR A 111 5.11 7.94 -4.38
N PRO A 112 4.55 9.17 -4.36
CA PRO A 112 5.14 10.31 -5.06
C PRO A 112 6.56 10.63 -4.61
N LEU A 113 6.88 10.47 -3.32
CA LEU A 113 8.24 10.68 -2.83
C LEU A 113 9.22 9.68 -3.44
N TYR A 114 8.84 8.42 -3.52
CA TYR A 114 9.69 7.40 -4.12
C TYR A 114 9.91 7.65 -5.63
N ASP A 115 8.87 8.04 -6.34
CA ASP A 115 8.95 8.36 -7.76
C ASP A 115 9.81 9.62 -8.01
N LEU A 116 9.66 10.68 -7.21
CA LEU A 116 10.56 11.85 -7.23
C LEU A 116 12.02 11.48 -6.97
N ALA A 117 12.27 10.67 -5.93
CA ALA A 117 13.63 10.27 -5.56
C ALA A 117 14.36 9.49 -6.68
N LYS A 118 13.62 8.86 -7.58
CA LYS A 118 14.13 8.04 -8.69
C LYS A 118 14.10 8.71 -10.05
N ALA A 119 13.29 9.75 -10.22
CA ALA A 119 13.12 10.37 -11.52
C ALA A 119 14.42 11.04 -12.03
N ASP A 120 14.60 10.97 -13.34
CA ASP A 120 15.70 11.65 -14.03
C ASP A 120 15.24 13.00 -14.59
N GLY A 121 16.14 13.97 -14.64
CA GLY A 121 15.89 15.27 -15.27
C GLY A 121 14.98 16.21 -14.49
N ILE A 122 14.70 15.95 -13.21
CA ILE A 122 13.95 16.82 -12.31
C ILE A 122 14.88 17.62 -11.39
N ASP A 123 14.32 18.57 -10.64
CA ASP A 123 15.06 19.37 -9.67
C ASP A 123 15.73 18.50 -8.59
N GLU A 124 17.06 18.62 -8.47
CA GLU A 124 17.87 17.84 -7.54
C GLU A 124 17.54 18.10 -6.05
N SER A 125 17.04 19.28 -5.72
CA SER A 125 16.64 19.60 -4.34
C SER A 125 15.35 18.85 -3.96
N LEU A 126 14.38 18.74 -4.87
CA LEU A 126 13.17 17.93 -4.68
C LEU A 126 13.52 16.45 -4.57
N LYS A 127 14.41 15.96 -5.44
CA LYS A 127 14.88 14.58 -5.45
C LYS A 127 15.56 14.20 -4.13
N SER A 128 16.47 15.06 -3.64
CA SER A 128 17.15 14.85 -2.37
C SER A 128 16.18 14.87 -1.18
N ALA A 129 15.28 15.86 -1.13
CA ALA A 129 14.29 15.96 -0.05
C ALA A 129 13.36 14.73 -0.01
N ALA A 130 12.93 14.25 -1.17
CA ALA A 130 12.11 13.05 -1.28
C ALA A 130 12.87 11.79 -0.83
N LYS A 131 14.13 11.63 -1.24
CA LYS A 131 15.00 10.54 -0.76
C LYS A 131 15.16 10.57 0.76
N ASP A 132 15.50 11.73 1.32
CA ASP A 132 15.72 11.90 2.76
C ASP A 132 14.48 11.54 3.57
N GLU A 133 13.29 11.89 3.07
CA GLU A 133 12.02 11.54 3.72
C GLU A 133 11.78 10.03 3.70
N ILE A 134 11.99 9.34 2.57
CA ILE A 134 11.86 7.86 2.49
C ILE A 134 12.81 7.18 3.47
N LEU A 135 14.07 7.61 3.51
CA LEU A 135 15.06 7.05 4.43
C LEU A 135 14.69 7.31 5.90
N CYS A 136 14.15 8.50 6.22
CA CYS A 136 13.67 8.82 7.56
C CYS A 136 12.49 7.93 7.98
N GLN A 137 11.55 7.68 7.08
CA GLN A 137 10.44 6.74 7.33
C GLN A 137 10.96 5.33 7.59
N ALA A 138 11.87 4.83 6.73
CA ALA A 138 12.45 3.49 6.86
C ALA A 138 13.24 3.33 8.18
N GLU A 139 14.03 4.32 8.57
CA GLU A 139 14.76 4.31 9.85
C GLU A 139 13.81 4.32 11.07
N THR A 140 12.71 5.05 10.98
CA THR A 140 11.70 5.08 12.05
C THR A 140 11.00 3.74 12.16
N LEU A 141 10.65 3.14 11.03
CA LEU A 141 10.07 1.82 10.94
C LEU A 141 11.03 0.74 11.48
N LEU A 142 12.30 0.76 11.07
CA LEU A 142 13.33 -0.16 11.54
C LEU A 142 13.44 -0.15 13.06
N LYS A 143 13.54 1.02 13.67
CA LYS A 143 13.60 1.18 15.14
C LYS A 143 12.34 0.62 15.84
N SER A 144 11.20 0.67 15.18
CA SER A 144 9.96 0.10 15.71
C SER A 144 9.98 -1.42 15.63
N CYS A 145 10.41 -1.98 14.50
CA CYS A 145 10.55 -3.41 14.28
C CYS A 145 11.61 -4.05 15.22
N GLU A 146 12.76 -3.38 15.42
CA GLU A 146 13.81 -3.84 16.33
C GLU A 146 13.35 -3.96 17.80
N LYS A 147 12.35 -3.19 18.20
CA LYS A 147 11.77 -3.28 19.56
C LYS A 147 10.69 -4.34 19.71
N SER A 148 10.26 -4.94 18.61
CA SER A 148 9.23 -5.95 18.59
C SER A 148 9.83 -7.35 18.67
N ASN A 149 9.27 -8.21 19.56
CA ASN A 149 9.71 -9.61 19.69
C ASN A 149 9.38 -10.48 18.46
N ILE A 150 8.52 -9.97 17.56
CA ILE A 150 8.10 -10.65 16.32
C ILE A 150 8.53 -9.85 15.08
N PHE A 151 9.38 -8.83 15.25
CA PHE A 151 10.03 -8.05 14.21
C PHE A 151 9.08 -7.31 13.24
N VAL A 152 7.84 -7.06 13.65
CA VAL A 152 6.89 -6.20 12.92
C VAL A 152 6.70 -4.88 13.67
N SER A 153 6.34 -3.81 12.97
CA SER A 153 6.21 -2.47 13.54
C SER A 153 4.93 -2.30 14.36
N ILE A 154 3.88 -3.02 13.99
CA ILE A 154 2.54 -2.88 14.57
C ILE A 154 2.47 -3.52 15.95
N LYS A 155 1.80 -2.84 16.89
CA LYS A 155 1.56 -3.32 18.26
C LYS A 155 0.10 -3.74 18.46
N ASN A 156 -0.80 -2.91 17.97
CA ASN A 156 -2.21 -3.21 17.85
C ASN A 156 -2.45 -3.64 16.42
N PHE A 157 -2.96 -4.83 16.24
CA PHE A 157 -3.23 -5.39 14.92
C PHE A 157 -4.60 -4.88 14.45
N PRO A 158 -4.65 -3.89 13.57
CA PRO A 158 -5.91 -3.39 13.04
C PRO A 158 -6.44 -4.31 11.94
N TRP A 159 -7.69 -4.13 11.57
CA TRP A 159 -8.25 -4.73 10.36
C TRP A 159 -7.33 -4.49 9.14
N GLY A 160 -6.97 -5.56 8.43
CA GLY A 160 -5.98 -5.51 7.34
C GLY A 160 -4.52 -5.42 7.80
N SER A 161 -4.19 -5.88 9.01
CA SER A 161 -2.84 -5.84 9.58
C SER A 161 -1.76 -6.42 8.66
N ASN A 162 -2.08 -7.45 7.88
CA ASN A 162 -1.15 -8.04 6.92
C ASN A 162 -0.79 -7.09 5.77
N MET A 163 -1.70 -6.20 5.35
CA MET A 163 -1.39 -5.13 4.41
C MET A 163 -0.32 -4.19 4.99
N ASN A 164 -0.49 -3.78 6.25
CA ASN A 164 0.48 -2.89 6.90
C ASN A 164 1.86 -3.53 6.95
N ILE A 165 1.92 -4.83 7.29
CA ILE A 165 3.19 -5.58 7.32
C ILE A 165 3.80 -5.69 5.92
N ALA A 166 3.00 -5.94 4.88
CA ALA A 166 3.46 -5.97 3.51
C ALA A 166 3.97 -4.58 3.03
N ASN A 167 3.28 -3.50 3.40
CA ASN A 167 3.69 -2.12 3.13
C ASN A 167 5.01 -1.78 3.83
N ASP A 168 5.19 -2.23 5.07
CA ASP A 168 6.46 -2.07 5.81
C ASP A 168 7.63 -2.73 5.04
N GLY A 169 7.40 -3.95 4.57
CA GLY A 169 8.38 -4.65 3.72
C GLY A 169 8.66 -3.93 2.40
N MET A 170 7.63 -3.37 1.77
CA MET A 170 7.76 -2.57 0.56
C MET A 170 8.57 -1.28 0.82
N LEU A 171 8.31 -0.58 1.93
CA LEU A 171 9.06 0.62 2.31
C LEU A 171 10.55 0.32 2.53
N PHE A 172 10.89 -0.78 3.20
CA PHE A 172 12.29 -1.20 3.35
C PHE A 172 12.97 -1.45 2.00
N LEU A 173 12.29 -2.08 1.05
CA LEU A 173 12.84 -2.28 -0.30
C LEU A 173 12.98 -0.96 -1.08
N MET A 174 12.00 -0.04 -0.96
CA MET A 174 12.11 1.28 -1.55
C MET A 174 13.33 2.04 -1.01
N ALA A 175 13.51 2.04 0.31
CA ALA A 175 14.67 2.67 0.94
C ALA A 175 15.99 2.02 0.52
N ASN A 176 16.06 0.69 0.47
CA ASN A 176 17.25 -0.03 0.00
C ASN A 176 17.59 0.26 -1.47
N ASN A 177 16.61 0.48 -2.32
CA ASN A 177 16.82 0.86 -3.72
C ASN A 177 17.38 2.29 -3.87
N LEU A 178 17.12 3.17 -2.91
CA LEU A 178 17.65 4.54 -2.87
C LEU A 178 19.02 4.60 -2.19
N GLU A 179 19.22 3.78 -1.17
CA GLU A 179 20.46 3.67 -0.42
C GLU A 179 20.61 2.27 0.17
N ALA A 180 21.57 1.50 -0.36
CA ALA A 180 21.75 0.10 0.01
C ALA A 180 22.04 -0.05 1.52
N ASN A 181 21.27 -0.89 2.19
CA ASN A 181 21.39 -1.18 3.61
C ASN A 181 20.92 -2.61 3.91
N ASP A 182 21.84 -3.46 4.36
CA ASP A 182 21.56 -4.86 4.66
C ASP A 182 20.44 -5.05 5.70
N LYS A 183 20.29 -4.11 6.63
CA LYS A 183 19.18 -4.15 7.60
C LYS A 183 17.82 -3.96 6.94
N TYR A 184 17.72 -3.11 5.93
CA TYR A 184 16.46 -2.96 5.20
C TYR A 184 16.06 -4.26 4.51
N LEU A 185 17.02 -4.94 3.89
CA LEU A 185 16.76 -6.25 3.28
C LEU A 185 16.40 -7.31 4.32
N GLU A 186 17.12 -7.37 5.45
CA GLU A 186 16.80 -8.28 6.54
C GLU A 186 15.38 -8.06 7.05
N TYR A 187 14.99 -6.81 7.28
CA TYR A 187 13.66 -6.53 7.84
C TYR A 187 12.54 -6.64 6.79
N ALA A 188 12.80 -6.40 5.52
CA ALA A 188 11.88 -6.76 4.45
C ALA A 188 11.59 -8.27 4.42
N GLN A 189 12.64 -9.11 4.59
CA GLN A 189 12.47 -10.57 4.71
C GLN A 189 11.64 -10.95 5.94
N ARG A 190 11.87 -10.32 7.09
CA ARG A 190 11.11 -10.60 8.31
C ARG A 190 9.61 -10.28 8.15
N GLN A 191 9.26 -9.21 7.40
CA GLN A 191 7.85 -8.92 7.08
C GLN A 191 7.26 -10.02 6.19
N ARG A 192 7.98 -10.47 5.15
CA ARG A 192 7.59 -11.62 4.35
C ARG A 192 7.41 -12.86 5.23
N ASP A 193 8.40 -13.19 6.05
CA ASP A 193 8.40 -14.40 6.88
C ASP A 193 7.22 -14.41 7.85
N TYR A 194 6.86 -13.24 8.43
CA TYR A 194 5.67 -13.08 9.24
C TYR A 194 4.41 -13.50 8.45
N ILE A 195 4.23 -12.96 7.23
CA ILE A 195 3.08 -13.27 6.39
C ILE A 195 3.04 -14.76 6.02
N PHE A 196 4.20 -15.40 5.84
CA PHE A 196 4.31 -16.79 5.44
C PHE A 196 4.42 -17.78 6.60
N GLY A 197 4.10 -17.38 7.85
CA GLY A 197 3.87 -18.30 8.98
C GLY A 197 4.85 -18.17 10.14
N VAL A 198 5.89 -17.33 10.03
CA VAL A 198 6.79 -17.02 11.17
C VAL A 198 6.13 -15.96 12.05
N ASN A 199 4.97 -16.28 12.58
CA ASN A 199 4.11 -15.42 13.39
C ASN A 199 3.51 -16.21 14.57
N GLY A 200 2.79 -15.50 15.45
CA GLY A 200 2.23 -16.11 16.66
C GLY A 200 1.15 -17.18 16.40
N THR A 201 0.46 -17.13 15.26
CA THR A 201 -0.62 -18.05 14.91
C THR A 201 -0.13 -19.28 14.13
N GLY A 202 1.06 -19.22 13.52
CA GLY A 202 1.58 -20.25 12.63
C GLY A 202 0.91 -20.32 11.26
N TYR A 203 -0.07 -19.44 10.97
CA TYR A 203 -0.71 -19.37 9.65
C TYR A 203 0.21 -18.72 8.62
N CYS A 204 0.39 -19.37 7.47
CA CYS A 204 0.71 -18.67 6.24
C CYS A 204 -0.57 -17.92 5.81
N TYR A 205 -0.56 -16.61 5.91
CA TYR A 205 -1.73 -15.79 5.59
C TYR A 205 -2.04 -15.65 4.09
N VAL A 206 -1.28 -16.35 3.24
CA VAL A 206 -1.54 -16.47 1.81
C VAL A 206 -2.23 -17.81 1.54
N THR A 207 -3.43 -17.75 0.97
CA THR A 207 -4.26 -18.93 0.71
C THR A 207 -3.56 -19.94 -0.19
N GLY A 208 -3.66 -21.22 0.13
CA GLY A 208 -3.11 -22.33 -0.66
C GLY A 208 -1.60 -22.53 -0.51
N TYR A 209 -0.92 -21.83 0.40
CA TYR A 209 0.51 -21.98 0.68
C TYR A 209 0.78 -22.34 2.13
N GLY A 210 1.90 -23.05 2.36
CA GLY A 210 2.27 -23.51 3.71
C GLY A 210 1.45 -24.71 4.18
N GLN A 211 1.73 -25.18 5.41
CA GLN A 211 1.01 -26.31 6.01
C GLN A 211 -0.31 -25.89 6.66
N LEU A 212 -0.39 -24.65 7.12
CA LEU A 212 -1.56 -24.04 7.72
C LEU A 212 -1.84 -22.73 7.02
N SER A 213 -2.88 -22.71 6.20
CA SER A 213 -3.28 -21.52 5.43
C SER A 213 -4.79 -21.31 5.50
N PRO A 214 -5.30 -20.08 5.25
CA PRO A 214 -6.73 -19.82 5.25
C PRO A 214 -7.46 -20.63 4.18
N VAL A 215 -8.56 -21.27 4.59
CA VAL A 215 -9.46 -22.03 3.71
C VAL A 215 -10.88 -21.49 3.73
N SER A 216 -11.16 -20.52 4.60
CA SER A 216 -12.49 -19.94 4.83
C SER A 216 -12.49 -18.44 4.61
N THR A 217 -11.99 -17.99 3.46
CA THR A 217 -11.89 -16.56 3.15
C THR A 217 -13.25 -15.87 3.06
N HIS A 218 -13.32 -14.61 3.50
CA HIS A 218 -14.49 -13.75 3.26
C HIS A 218 -14.42 -13.19 1.82
N HIS A 219 -14.54 -14.10 0.86
CA HIS A 219 -14.48 -13.84 -0.59
C HIS A 219 -15.66 -14.51 -1.29
N ARG A 220 -16.60 -13.71 -1.78
CA ARG A 220 -17.87 -14.21 -2.35
C ARG A 220 -17.68 -15.29 -3.42
N PRO A 221 -16.77 -15.13 -4.41
CA PRO A 221 -16.55 -16.21 -5.38
C PRO A 221 -16.09 -17.53 -4.74
N SER A 222 -15.16 -17.48 -3.77
CA SER A 222 -14.70 -18.69 -3.05
C SER A 222 -15.84 -19.35 -2.28
N GLN A 223 -16.68 -18.55 -1.61
CA GLN A 223 -17.83 -19.06 -0.86
C GLN A 223 -18.87 -19.72 -1.77
N VAL A 224 -19.14 -19.17 -2.95
CA VAL A 224 -20.08 -19.74 -3.93
C VAL A 224 -19.54 -21.03 -4.53
N LEU A 225 -18.24 -21.08 -4.82
CA LEU A 225 -17.58 -22.27 -5.39
C LEU A 225 -17.31 -23.36 -4.34
N GLY A 226 -17.34 -23.00 -3.04
CA GLY A 226 -16.93 -23.92 -1.95
C GLY A 226 -15.43 -24.23 -1.95
N GLU A 227 -14.64 -23.41 -2.62
CA GLU A 227 -13.19 -23.59 -2.76
C GLU A 227 -12.49 -22.25 -2.69
N THR A 228 -11.43 -22.16 -1.88
CA THR A 228 -10.63 -20.95 -1.74
C THR A 228 -9.57 -20.87 -2.85
N MET A 229 -9.61 -19.78 -3.62
CA MET A 229 -8.61 -19.50 -4.65
C MET A 229 -7.22 -19.34 -3.98
N PRO A 230 -6.15 -19.98 -4.48
CA PRO A 230 -4.81 -19.81 -3.93
C PRO A 230 -4.20 -18.46 -4.29
N GLY A 231 -3.28 -17.99 -3.46
CA GLY A 231 -2.50 -16.76 -3.70
C GLY A 231 -3.14 -15.47 -3.20
N MET A 232 -4.21 -15.53 -2.40
CA MET A 232 -4.84 -14.34 -1.81
C MET A 232 -4.31 -14.08 -0.41
N LEU A 233 -3.87 -12.85 -0.14
CA LEU A 233 -3.53 -12.39 1.20
C LEU A 233 -4.81 -12.05 1.96
N VAL A 234 -5.04 -12.69 3.10
CA VAL A 234 -6.13 -12.34 4.02
C VAL A 234 -5.75 -11.21 4.97
N GLY A 235 -6.74 -10.57 5.58
CA GLY A 235 -6.56 -9.45 6.52
C GLY A 235 -5.58 -9.69 7.64
N GLY A 236 -5.54 -10.92 8.17
CA GLY A 236 -4.64 -11.31 9.26
C GLY A 236 -5.22 -11.09 10.65
N ALA A 237 -4.34 -10.98 11.63
CA ALA A 237 -4.76 -10.73 13.01
C ALA A 237 -5.46 -9.36 13.12
N ASP A 238 -6.59 -9.33 13.83
CA ASP A 238 -7.38 -8.15 14.11
C ASP A 238 -7.72 -8.04 15.59
N SER A 239 -6.99 -7.21 16.32
CA SER A 239 -7.22 -7.01 17.74
C SER A 239 -8.33 -5.98 18.06
N GLY A 240 -8.80 -5.26 17.03
CA GLY A 240 -9.98 -4.40 17.12
C GLY A 240 -11.27 -5.20 17.23
N LEU A 241 -11.27 -6.45 16.75
CA LEU A 241 -12.41 -7.37 16.77
C LEU A 241 -13.65 -6.73 16.11
N GLU A 242 -13.43 -6.09 14.95
CA GLU A 242 -14.45 -5.26 14.29
C GLU A 242 -15.59 -6.06 13.66
N ASP A 243 -15.52 -7.39 13.63
CA ASP A 243 -16.66 -8.21 13.22
C ASP A 243 -17.26 -9.01 14.40
N PRO A 244 -18.57 -9.34 14.32
CA PRO A 244 -19.25 -10.05 15.42
C PRO A 244 -18.69 -11.43 15.70
N TYR A 245 -18.16 -12.15 14.68
CA TYR A 245 -17.61 -13.48 14.85
C TYR A 245 -16.27 -13.42 15.56
N ALA A 246 -15.34 -12.59 15.09
CA ALA A 246 -14.05 -12.37 15.76
C ALA A 246 -14.25 -11.93 17.21
N ASN A 247 -15.15 -10.98 17.46
CA ASN A 247 -15.47 -10.52 18.81
C ASN A 247 -15.95 -11.66 19.73
N ALA A 248 -16.79 -12.57 19.22
CA ALA A 248 -17.33 -13.66 20.01
C ALA A 248 -16.29 -14.72 20.40
N VAL A 249 -15.29 -14.96 19.52
CA VAL A 249 -14.36 -16.10 19.70
C VAL A 249 -12.94 -15.69 20.11
N LEU A 250 -12.57 -14.43 19.88
CA LEU A 250 -11.21 -13.93 20.14
C LEU A 250 -11.14 -12.91 21.30
N TYR A 251 -12.24 -12.62 21.96
CA TYR A 251 -12.25 -11.67 23.07
C TYR A 251 -11.24 -12.07 24.16
N GLY A 252 -10.35 -11.16 24.53
CA GLY A 252 -9.29 -11.40 25.52
C GLY A 252 -8.04 -12.13 25.00
N VAL A 253 -7.99 -12.46 23.72
CA VAL A 253 -6.80 -13.00 23.05
C VAL A 253 -5.75 -11.90 22.85
N SER A 254 -4.46 -12.24 22.93
CA SER A 254 -3.37 -11.29 22.69
C SER A 254 -3.41 -10.76 21.23
N PRO A 255 -3.12 -9.47 20.99
CA PRO A 255 -3.30 -8.83 19.67
C PRO A 255 -2.74 -9.62 18.47
N ALA A 256 -1.51 -10.10 18.56
CA ALA A 256 -0.86 -10.85 17.48
C ALA A 256 -1.46 -12.25 17.23
N LEU A 257 -2.35 -12.72 18.11
CA LEU A 257 -3.03 -14.01 18.03
C LEU A 257 -4.52 -13.88 17.67
N CYS A 258 -5.03 -12.66 17.51
CA CYS A 258 -6.43 -12.37 17.19
C CYS A 258 -6.75 -12.71 15.73
N TYR A 259 -6.63 -13.97 15.35
CA TYR A 259 -6.96 -14.50 14.03
C TYR A 259 -7.81 -15.77 14.14
N VAL A 260 -8.82 -15.86 13.30
CA VAL A 260 -9.66 -17.05 13.13
C VAL A 260 -9.98 -17.26 11.65
N ASP A 261 -9.71 -18.47 11.14
CA ASP A 261 -10.04 -18.84 9.77
C ASP A 261 -11.53 -19.22 9.66
N ASN A 262 -12.37 -18.22 9.46
CA ASN A 262 -13.81 -18.39 9.30
C ASN A 262 -14.38 -17.30 8.36
N SER A 263 -15.18 -17.68 7.39
CA SER A 263 -15.77 -16.76 6.40
C SER A 263 -16.73 -15.72 6.98
N GLN A 264 -17.22 -15.90 8.21
CA GLN A 264 -18.03 -14.92 8.93
C GLN A 264 -17.16 -13.83 9.59
N SER A 265 -15.88 -14.12 9.84
CA SER A 265 -14.94 -13.13 10.33
C SER A 265 -14.34 -12.37 9.14
N PHE A 266 -15.04 -11.32 8.72
CA PHE A 266 -14.58 -10.50 7.59
C PHE A 266 -13.33 -9.68 7.97
N SER A 267 -13.21 -9.19 9.18
CA SER A 267 -12.03 -8.41 9.58
C SER A 267 -10.72 -9.21 9.54
N CYS A 268 -10.77 -10.53 9.80
CA CYS A 268 -9.62 -11.44 9.69
C CYS A 268 -9.40 -11.98 8.27
N ASN A 269 -10.47 -12.24 7.51
CA ASN A 269 -10.44 -13.09 6.31
C ASN A 269 -10.87 -12.41 5.00
N GLU A 270 -11.16 -11.12 4.99
CA GLU A 270 -11.30 -10.38 3.74
C GLU A 270 -10.02 -10.46 2.92
N VAL A 271 -10.18 -10.35 1.60
CA VAL A 271 -9.11 -10.25 0.62
C VAL A 271 -9.37 -9.05 -0.28
N THR A 272 -8.35 -8.25 -0.53
CA THR A 272 -8.47 -7.07 -1.38
C THR A 272 -7.31 -6.94 -2.35
N ILE A 273 -7.53 -6.23 -3.46
CA ILE A 273 -6.48 -5.98 -4.46
C ILE A 273 -5.33 -5.19 -3.84
N TYR A 274 -5.65 -4.14 -3.07
CA TYR A 274 -4.63 -3.25 -2.49
C TYR A 274 -3.88 -3.87 -1.28
N TRP A 275 -4.34 -5.00 -0.73
CA TRP A 275 -3.55 -5.77 0.24
C TRP A 275 -2.54 -6.70 -0.46
N ASN A 276 -2.93 -7.24 -1.63
CA ASN A 276 -2.09 -8.12 -2.41
C ASN A 276 -0.97 -7.37 -3.15
N SER A 277 -1.21 -6.13 -3.58
CA SER A 277 -0.21 -5.36 -4.33
C SER A 277 1.12 -5.15 -3.59
N PRO A 278 1.15 -4.71 -2.31
CA PRO A 278 2.41 -4.60 -1.57
C PRO A 278 3.08 -5.95 -1.31
N LEU A 279 2.30 -7.03 -1.13
CA LEU A 279 2.87 -8.37 -1.02
C LEU A 279 3.59 -8.78 -2.32
N ILE A 280 2.98 -8.54 -3.48
CA ILE A 280 3.60 -8.82 -4.78
C ILE A 280 4.89 -8.01 -4.95
N TYR A 281 4.86 -6.72 -4.58
CA TYR A 281 6.06 -5.88 -4.62
C TYR A 281 7.17 -6.42 -3.70
N LEU A 282 6.82 -6.77 -2.45
CA LEU A 282 7.75 -7.33 -1.47
C LEU A 282 8.38 -8.64 -1.97
N MET A 283 7.57 -9.56 -2.46
CA MET A 283 8.04 -10.86 -2.94
C MET A 283 8.95 -10.71 -4.16
N THR A 284 8.52 -9.91 -5.13
CA THR A 284 9.29 -9.66 -6.36
C THR A 284 10.60 -8.92 -6.06
N GLY A 285 10.54 -7.88 -5.22
CA GLY A 285 11.71 -7.09 -4.85
C GLY A 285 12.77 -7.91 -4.12
N LEU A 286 12.37 -8.77 -3.19
CA LEU A 286 13.30 -9.69 -2.52
C LEU A 286 13.93 -10.68 -3.48
N GLN A 287 13.21 -11.16 -4.48
CA GLN A 287 13.76 -12.04 -5.52
C GLN A 287 14.85 -11.33 -6.35
N TYR A 288 14.62 -10.06 -6.73
CA TYR A 288 15.58 -9.28 -7.50
C TYR A 288 16.84 -8.91 -6.70
N THR A 289 16.77 -8.79 -5.41
CA THR A 289 17.96 -8.52 -4.56
C THR A 289 18.83 -9.75 -4.30
N GLY A 290 18.52 -10.89 -4.90
CA GLY A 290 19.24 -12.16 -4.69
C GLY A 290 18.96 -12.81 -3.33
N VAL A 291 18.09 -12.23 -2.55
CA VAL A 291 17.56 -12.78 -1.29
C VAL A 291 16.35 -13.64 -1.61
N GLY A 292 16.57 -14.64 -2.45
CA GLY A 292 15.54 -15.52 -2.95
C GLY A 292 14.93 -16.37 -1.84
N ILE A 293 13.68 -16.74 -2.03
CA ILE A 293 13.07 -17.86 -1.32
C ILE A 293 13.81 -19.09 -1.83
N CYS A 294 14.62 -19.73 -0.97
CA CYS A 294 15.02 -21.11 -1.21
C CYS A 294 13.75 -21.97 -1.09
N TRP A 295 13.17 -22.31 -2.22
CA TRP A 295 12.20 -23.41 -2.32
C TRP A 295 13.03 -24.71 -2.43
N ASP A 296 13.79 -25.05 -1.42
CA ASP A 296 14.30 -26.42 -1.31
C ASP A 296 13.20 -27.28 -0.72
N SER A 297 12.61 -28.04 -1.64
CA SER A 297 11.68 -29.19 -1.60
C SER A 297 11.20 -29.69 -0.24
#